data_510f8c72c321f705441f8b0c89c681b2
#
_entry.id   510f8c72c321f705441f8b0c89c681b2
#
_cell.length_a   1.000
_cell.length_b   1.000
_cell.length_c   1.000
_cell.angle_alpha   90.00
_cell.angle_beta   90.00
_cell.angle_gamma   90.00
#
_symmetry.space_group_name_H-M   'P 1'
#
loop_
_entity.id
_entity.type
_entity.pdbx_description
1 polymer ?
#
loop_
_entity_poly.entity_id
_entity_poly.type
_entity_poly.pdbx_seq_one_letter_code
_entity_poly.pdbx_strand_id
1 'polypeptide(L)'
;VTLANVRAACKLKIRPDQEDLVAPVAWSLAEAYTVPDVVWPRLIYDGGQLVGFIMAAFAPENENALFHSYLWRLNIGAEHQGKGYGRFAVEALCQEAMRRGHHRLTVCYHPYQHGPEGFYRRLGFHPTGEYNEDEVVAERTFSPGSATSS
;
A
#
# COMPACT_ATOMS: atom_id res chain seq x y z
N VAL A 1 -7.21 -6.94 10.46
CA VAL A 1 -6.31 -7.27 11.59
C VAL A 1 -7.14 -7.41 12.84
N THR A 2 -6.95 -8.48 13.58
CA THR A 2 -7.72 -8.81 14.78
C THR A 2 -6.77 -9.21 15.91
N LEU A 3 -7.31 -9.35 17.12
CA LEU A 3 -6.53 -9.86 18.23
C LEU A 3 -5.97 -11.26 17.94
N ALA A 4 -6.69 -12.06 17.15
CA ALA A 4 -6.28 -13.42 16.82
C ALA A 4 -5.07 -13.47 15.88
N ASN A 5 -4.89 -12.47 15.01
CA ASN A 5 -3.84 -12.50 13.98
C ASN A 5 -2.79 -11.39 14.09
N VAL A 6 -2.94 -10.44 15.02
CA VAL A 6 -2.02 -9.29 15.13
C VAL A 6 -0.58 -9.73 15.44
N ARG A 7 -0.41 -10.74 16.27
CA ARG A 7 0.94 -11.22 16.64
C ARG A 7 1.65 -11.83 15.43
N ALA A 8 0.93 -12.64 14.66
CA ALA A 8 1.48 -13.20 13.43
C ALA A 8 1.84 -12.11 12.43
N ALA A 9 0.99 -11.09 12.31
CA ALA A 9 1.25 -9.94 11.44
C ALA A 9 2.54 -9.21 11.85
N CYS A 10 2.74 -8.99 13.14
CA CYS A 10 3.94 -8.30 13.65
C CYS A 10 5.22 -9.13 13.48
N LYS A 11 5.09 -10.44 13.31
CA LYS A 11 6.25 -11.32 13.07
C LYS A 11 6.63 -11.43 11.59
N LEU A 12 5.83 -10.85 10.70
CA LEU A 12 6.12 -10.85 9.27
C LEU A 12 7.41 -10.08 9.01
N LYS A 13 8.39 -10.74 8.40
CA LYS A 13 9.68 -10.13 8.10
C LYS A 13 9.86 -9.95 6.61
N ILE A 14 10.26 -8.76 6.22
CA ILE A 14 10.68 -8.45 4.85
C ILE A 14 12.15 -8.82 4.67
N ARG A 15 12.66 -8.73 3.44
CA ARG A 15 14.08 -9.00 3.18
C ARG A 15 14.95 -8.01 3.95
N PRO A 16 16.13 -8.44 4.47
CA PRO A 16 17.02 -7.54 5.22
C PRO A 16 17.43 -6.27 4.46
N ASP A 17 17.57 -6.35 3.14
CA ASP A 17 17.91 -5.20 2.31
C ASP A 17 16.75 -4.17 2.20
N GLN A 18 15.57 -4.51 2.67
CA GLN A 18 14.39 -3.65 2.65
C GLN A 18 14.01 -3.12 4.03
N GLU A 19 14.62 -3.62 5.10
CA GLU A 19 14.24 -3.27 6.48
C GLU A 19 14.33 -1.77 6.77
N ASP A 20 15.29 -1.07 6.17
CA ASP A 20 15.46 0.36 6.35
C ASP A 20 14.51 1.19 5.48
N LEU A 21 13.79 0.56 4.57
CA LEU A 21 12.99 1.21 3.54
C LEU A 21 11.49 1.13 3.79
N VAL A 22 11.07 0.16 4.58
CA VAL A 22 9.65 -0.10 4.86
C VAL A 22 9.48 -0.27 6.37
N ALA A 23 8.54 0.48 6.94
CA ALA A 23 8.23 0.37 8.35
C ALA A 23 7.74 -1.03 8.70
N PRO A 24 8.12 -1.58 9.86
CA PRO A 24 7.58 -2.86 10.31
C PRO A 24 6.07 -2.79 10.53
N VAL A 25 5.40 -3.93 10.44
CA VAL A 25 3.95 -3.99 10.61
C VAL A 25 3.50 -3.40 11.95
N ALA A 26 4.23 -3.69 13.03
CA ALA A 26 3.89 -3.16 14.36
C ALA A 26 3.88 -1.62 14.38
N TRP A 27 4.85 -0.99 13.73
CA TRP A 27 4.90 0.48 13.61
C TRP A 27 3.69 0.98 12.84
N SER A 28 3.39 0.35 11.69
CA SER A 28 2.25 0.76 10.87
C SER A 28 0.93 0.64 11.62
N LEU A 29 0.75 -0.41 12.43
CA LEU A 29 -0.45 -0.57 13.23
C LEU A 29 -0.53 0.47 14.36
N ALA A 30 0.62 0.86 14.93
CA ALA A 30 0.65 1.93 15.93
C ALA A 30 0.23 3.27 15.32
N GLU A 31 0.71 3.57 14.11
CA GLU A 31 0.27 4.77 13.38
C GLU A 31 -1.23 4.71 13.06
N ALA A 32 -1.70 3.54 12.61
CA ALA A 32 -3.12 3.34 12.30
C ALA A 32 -4.02 3.60 13.52
N TYR A 33 -3.56 3.23 14.69
CA TYR A 33 -4.30 3.47 15.94
C TYR A 33 -4.56 4.97 16.17
N THR A 34 -3.68 5.85 15.69
CA THR A 34 -3.81 7.30 15.89
C THR A 34 -4.79 7.95 14.92
N VAL A 35 -5.11 7.29 13.80
CA VAL A 35 -6.02 7.81 12.76
C VAL A 35 -6.99 6.72 12.29
N PRO A 36 -7.75 6.10 13.22
CA PRO A 36 -8.54 4.90 12.87
C PRO A 36 -9.63 5.15 11.83
N ASP A 37 -10.11 6.39 11.71
CA ASP A 37 -11.21 6.69 10.80
C ASP A 37 -10.78 6.77 9.32
N VAL A 38 -9.48 6.89 9.07
CA VAL A 38 -8.98 7.05 7.69
C VAL A 38 -8.15 5.87 7.21
N VAL A 39 -7.71 4.99 8.09
CA VAL A 39 -6.83 3.87 7.70
C VAL A 39 -7.62 2.67 7.21
N TRP A 40 -6.99 1.93 6.31
CA TRP A 40 -7.50 0.68 5.76
C TRP A 40 -6.37 -0.35 5.81
N PRO A 41 -6.14 -1.01 6.96
CA PRO A 41 -5.11 -2.04 7.07
C PRO A 41 -5.69 -3.41 6.73
N ARG A 42 -4.95 -4.21 5.95
CA ARG A 42 -5.38 -5.57 5.57
C ARG A 42 -4.21 -6.52 5.59
N LEU A 43 -4.47 -7.73 6.03
CA LEU A 43 -3.53 -8.83 5.91
C LEU A 43 -3.74 -9.55 4.59
N ILE A 44 -2.65 -10.06 4.02
CA ILE A 44 -2.68 -10.77 2.75
C ILE A 44 -2.43 -12.25 3.06
N TYR A 45 -3.35 -13.09 2.64
CA TYR A 45 -3.27 -14.54 2.86
C TYR A 45 -3.27 -15.27 1.53
N ASP A 46 -2.51 -16.38 1.47
CA ASP A 46 -2.61 -17.38 0.42
C ASP A 46 -3.11 -18.66 1.09
N GLY A 47 -4.38 -19.02 0.88
CA GLY A 47 -5.02 -20.03 1.66
C GLY A 47 -5.04 -19.63 3.13
N GLY A 48 -4.46 -20.46 3.98
CA GLY A 48 -4.37 -20.14 5.42
C GLY A 48 -3.05 -19.50 5.83
N GLN A 49 -2.16 -19.21 4.88
CA GLN A 49 -0.83 -18.70 5.19
C GLN A 49 -0.77 -17.18 5.05
N LEU A 50 -0.31 -16.51 6.11
CA LEU A 50 -0.09 -15.06 6.09
C LEU A 50 1.17 -14.77 5.26
N VAL A 51 1.03 -13.98 4.19
CA VAL A 51 2.13 -13.66 3.27
C VAL A 51 2.48 -12.18 3.23
N GLY A 52 1.60 -11.29 3.69
CA GLY A 52 1.89 -9.86 3.62
C GLY A 52 0.88 -8.99 4.37
N PHE A 53 1.16 -7.69 4.30
CA PHE A 53 0.35 -6.65 4.92
C PHE A 53 0.30 -5.45 3.99
N ILE A 54 -0.87 -4.85 3.85
CA ILE A 54 -1.07 -3.60 3.11
C ILE A 54 -1.86 -2.63 3.96
N MET A 55 -1.50 -1.37 3.93
CA MET A 55 -2.23 -0.32 4.64
C MET A 55 -2.39 0.90 3.74
N ALA A 56 -3.61 1.37 3.63
CA ALA A 56 -3.94 2.57 2.90
C ALA A 56 -4.53 3.61 3.83
N ALA A 57 -4.55 4.86 3.38
CA ALA A 57 -5.28 5.94 4.00
C ALA A 57 -6.28 6.49 2.99
N PHE A 58 -7.50 6.69 3.45
CA PHE A 58 -8.55 7.36 2.69
C PHE A 58 -9.01 8.56 3.50
N ALA A 59 -8.45 9.72 3.17
CA ALA A 59 -8.68 10.95 3.90
C ALA A 59 -9.15 12.07 2.96
N PRO A 60 -10.39 11.97 2.42
CA PRO A 60 -10.89 12.92 1.43
C PRO A 60 -11.01 14.36 1.95
N GLU A 61 -11.05 14.52 3.27
CA GLU A 61 -11.11 15.84 3.90
C GLU A 61 -9.74 16.44 4.19
N ASN A 62 -8.65 15.71 3.90
CA ASN A 62 -7.30 16.22 4.11
C ASN A 62 -7.01 17.34 3.09
N GLU A 63 -6.37 18.41 3.55
CA GLU A 63 -6.00 19.54 2.68
C GLU A 63 -5.01 19.13 1.60
N ASN A 64 -4.16 18.14 1.88
CA ASN A 64 -3.22 17.61 0.90
C ASN A 64 -3.90 16.48 0.12
N ALA A 65 -4.15 16.72 -1.16
CA ALA A 65 -4.81 15.75 -2.03
C ALA A 65 -4.05 14.42 -2.17
N LEU A 66 -2.75 14.42 -1.90
CA LEU A 66 -1.93 13.21 -1.88
C LEU A 66 -2.55 12.13 -0.97
N PHE A 67 -3.12 12.53 0.16
CA PHE A 67 -3.64 11.61 1.17
C PHE A 67 -5.13 11.27 1.02
N HIS A 68 -5.79 11.75 -0.02
CA HIS A 68 -7.19 11.44 -0.24
C HIS A 68 -7.43 9.95 -0.48
N SER A 69 -6.52 9.30 -1.21
CA SER A 69 -6.54 7.87 -1.50
C SER A 69 -5.10 7.42 -1.68
N TYR A 70 -4.50 6.90 -0.64
CA TYR A 70 -3.03 6.78 -0.53
C TYR A 70 -2.62 5.38 -0.08
N LEU A 71 -1.73 4.74 -0.85
CA LEU A 71 -1.09 3.49 -0.44
C LEU A 71 0.07 3.85 0.51
N TRP A 72 -0.14 3.59 1.79
CA TRP A 72 0.78 4.00 2.86
C TRP A 72 1.87 2.97 3.13
N ARG A 73 1.50 1.69 3.21
CA ARG A 73 2.46 0.61 3.51
C ARG A 73 2.13 -0.65 2.71
N LEU A 74 3.17 -1.31 2.23
CA LEU A 74 3.06 -2.63 1.61
C LEU A 74 4.24 -3.48 2.04
N ASN A 75 3.99 -4.53 2.80
CA ASN A 75 4.99 -5.45 3.30
C ASN A 75 4.67 -6.85 2.79
N ILE A 76 5.56 -7.44 2.00
CA ILE A 76 5.45 -8.86 1.59
C ILE A 76 6.55 -9.60 2.31
N GLY A 77 6.20 -10.71 2.96
CA GLY A 77 7.16 -11.53 3.68
C GLY A 77 8.32 -11.96 2.78
N ALA A 78 9.53 -12.01 3.35
CA ALA A 78 10.75 -12.28 2.58
C ALA A 78 10.66 -13.58 1.75
N GLU A 79 10.02 -14.61 2.32
CA GLU A 79 9.87 -15.90 1.67
C GLU A 79 8.78 -15.93 0.61
N HIS A 80 7.99 -14.86 0.51
CA HIS A 80 6.81 -14.81 -0.33
C HIS A 80 6.94 -13.80 -1.47
N GLN A 81 8.08 -13.13 -1.60
CA GLN A 81 8.29 -12.15 -2.66
C GLN A 81 8.48 -12.82 -4.03
N GLY A 82 8.17 -12.07 -5.10
CA GLY A 82 8.29 -12.56 -6.46
C GLY A 82 7.18 -13.51 -6.89
N LYS A 83 6.11 -13.65 -6.12
CA LYS A 83 5.00 -14.57 -6.40
C LYS A 83 3.69 -13.88 -6.78
N GLY A 84 3.71 -12.56 -6.91
CA GLY A 84 2.53 -11.79 -7.32
C GLY A 84 1.62 -11.33 -6.19
N TYR A 85 1.98 -11.54 -4.93
CA TYR A 85 1.14 -11.13 -3.81
C TYR A 85 1.04 -9.61 -3.69
N GLY A 86 2.13 -8.88 -3.93
CA GLY A 86 2.12 -7.43 -3.92
C GLY A 86 1.18 -6.87 -4.99
N ARG A 87 1.25 -7.44 -6.18
CA ARG A 87 0.34 -7.05 -7.28
C ARG A 87 -1.11 -7.31 -6.91
N PHE A 88 -1.40 -8.48 -6.38
CA PHE A 88 -2.74 -8.83 -5.93
C PHE A 88 -3.26 -7.82 -4.92
N ALA A 89 -2.45 -7.49 -3.92
CA ALA A 89 -2.85 -6.55 -2.86
C ALA A 89 -3.10 -5.15 -3.39
N VAL A 90 -2.24 -4.65 -4.28
CA VAL A 90 -2.42 -3.32 -4.88
C VAL A 90 -3.66 -3.27 -5.77
N GLU A 91 -3.93 -4.33 -6.54
CA GLU A 91 -5.15 -4.39 -7.35
C GLU A 91 -6.40 -4.39 -6.46
N ALA A 92 -6.38 -5.12 -5.35
CA ALA A 92 -7.48 -5.11 -4.40
C ALA A 92 -7.69 -3.72 -3.80
N LEU A 93 -6.61 -3.02 -3.49
CA LEU A 93 -6.69 -1.64 -2.98
C LEU A 93 -7.25 -0.69 -4.05
N CYS A 94 -6.87 -0.86 -5.31
CA CYS A 94 -7.43 -0.06 -6.41
C CYS A 94 -8.94 -0.26 -6.52
N GLN A 95 -9.42 -1.51 -6.38
CA GLN A 95 -10.84 -1.80 -6.38
C GLN A 95 -11.55 -1.11 -5.20
N GLU A 96 -10.93 -1.13 -4.03
CA GLU A 96 -11.51 -0.45 -2.86
C GLU A 96 -11.56 1.07 -3.07
N ALA A 97 -10.52 1.66 -3.63
CA ALA A 97 -10.50 3.09 -3.93
C ALA A 97 -11.62 3.47 -4.91
N MET A 98 -11.79 2.69 -5.98
CA MET A 98 -12.86 2.90 -6.95
C MET A 98 -14.25 2.75 -6.31
N ARG A 99 -14.42 1.74 -5.46
CA ARG A 99 -15.69 1.52 -4.74
C ARG A 99 -16.05 2.72 -3.87
N ARG A 100 -15.05 3.40 -3.31
CA ARG A 100 -15.25 4.60 -2.50
C ARG A 100 -15.43 5.87 -3.33
N GLY A 101 -15.35 5.78 -4.66
CA GLY A 101 -15.54 6.90 -5.56
C GLY A 101 -14.27 7.72 -5.84
N HIS A 102 -13.11 7.22 -5.49
CA HIS A 102 -11.86 7.89 -5.81
C HIS A 102 -11.47 7.66 -7.27
N HIS A 103 -10.80 8.65 -7.87
CA HIS A 103 -10.38 8.61 -9.27
C HIS A 103 -8.90 8.30 -9.43
N ARG A 104 -8.17 8.23 -8.32
CA ARG A 104 -6.74 7.87 -8.34
C ARG A 104 -6.34 7.22 -7.03
N LEU A 105 -5.22 6.50 -7.08
CA LEU A 105 -4.51 6.02 -5.92
C LEU A 105 -3.09 6.57 -6.00
N THR A 106 -2.59 7.12 -4.92
CA THR A 106 -1.23 7.66 -4.85
C THR A 106 -0.32 6.75 -4.04
N VAL A 107 0.98 6.87 -4.27
CA VAL A 107 2.02 6.19 -3.50
C VAL A 107 3.25 7.08 -3.46
N CYS A 108 4.04 6.98 -2.40
CA CYS A 108 5.34 7.64 -2.30
C CYS A 108 6.43 6.60 -2.12
N TYR A 109 7.60 6.82 -2.73
CA TYR A 109 8.74 5.93 -2.58
C TYR A 109 10.05 6.69 -2.79
N HIS A 110 11.12 6.16 -2.20
CA HIS A 110 12.46 6.74 -2.39
C HIS A 110 12.99 6.39 -3.78
N PRO A 111 13.55 7.36 -4.50
CA PRO A 111 14.06 7.15 -5.86
C PRO A 111 15.49 6.60 -5.84
N TYR A 112 15.64 5.30 -5.61
CA TYR A 112 16.95 4.66 -5.64
C TYR A 112 16.97 3.50 -6.62
N GLN A 113 18.18 3.16 -7.06
CA GLN A 113 18.39 2.07 -8.00
C GLN A 113 17.91 0.74 -7.40
N HIS A 114 17.18 -0.06 -8.18
CA HIS A 114 16.56 -1.31 -7.76
C HIS A 114 15.50 -1.14 -6.67
N GLY A 115 14.98 0.08 -6.50
CA GLY A 115 13.90 0.37 -5.57
C GLY A 115 12.53 -0.03 -6.13
N PRO A 116 11.45 0.44 -5.47
CA PRO A 116 10.09 0.02 -5.81
C PRO A 116 9.51 0.64 -7.07
N GLU A 117 10.20 1.60 -7.72
CA GLU A 117 9.66 2.31 -8.87
C GLU A 117 9.22 1.37 -9.99
N GLY A 118 10.06 0.38 -10.34
CA GLY A 118 9.74 -0.57 -11.40
C GLY A 118 8.48 -1.38 -11.09
N PHE A 119 8.33 -1.77 -9.83
CA PHE A 119 7.13 -2.48 -9.37
C PHE A 119 5.87 -1.63 -9.57
N TYR A 120 5.90 -0.37 -9.11
CA TYR A 120 4.74 0.50 -9.24
C TYR A 120 4.46 0.91 -10.69
N ARG A 121 5.50 1.11 -11.51
CA ARG A 121 5.31 1.39 -12.94
C ARG A 121 4.61 0.22 -13.65
N ARG A 122 4.99 -1.01 -13.35
CA ARG A 122 4.33 -2.20 -13.93
C ARG A 122 2.86 -2.30 -13.54
N LEU A 123 2.48 -1.70 -12.42
CA LEU A 123 1.09 -1.67 -11.97
C LEU A 123 0.33 -0.44 -12.47
N GLY A 124 0.93 0.39 -13.31
CA GLY A 124 0.26 1.53 -13.91
C GLY A 124 0.40 2.84 -13.13
N PHE A 125 1.29 2.89 -12.15
CA PHE A 125 1.60 4.15 -11.45
C PHE A 125 2.65 4.93 -12.22
N HIS A 126 2.47 6.24 -12.30
CA HIS A 126 3.38 7.15 -12.97
C HIS A 126 3.75 8.30 -12.04
N PRO A 127 5.04 8.70 -11.99
CA PRO A 127 5.44 9.87 -11.22
C PRO A 127 4.66 11.11 -11.66
N THR A 128 4.24 11.91 -10.68
CA THR A 128 3.48 13.15 -10.94
C THR A 128 4.38 14.36 -11.17
N GLY A 129 5.66 14.24 -10.85
CA GLY A 129 6.58 15.38 -10.82
C GLY A 129 6.67 16.05 -9.46
N GLU A 130 5.80 15.66 -8.53
CA GLU A 130 5.81 16.19 -7.17
C GLU A 130 6.65 15.29 -6.26
N TYR A 131 7.06 15.86 -5.14
CA TYR A 131 7.78 15.14 -4.09
C TYR A 131 7.09 15.37 -2.76
N ASN A 132 7.09 14.34 -1.92
CA ASN A 132 6.69 14.44 -0.52
C ASN A 132 7.97 14.24 0.29
N GLU A 133 8.50 15.34 0.84
CA GLU A 133 9.85 15.37 1.38
C GLU A 133 10.85 14.92 0.31
N ASP A 134 11.56 13.83 0.51
CA ASP A 134 12.52 13.27 -0.46
C ASP A 134 11.97 12.09 -1.25
N GLU A 135 10.68 11.79 -1.09
CA GLU A 135 10.05 10.70 -1.81
C GLU A 135 9.35 11.16 -3.08
N VAL A 136 9.46 10.36 -4.13
CA VAL A 136 8.73 10.57 -5.38
C VAL A 136 7.26 10.26 -5.15
N VAL A 137 6.38 11.16 -5.60
CA VAL A 137 4.93 10.92 -5.62
C VAL A 137 4.56 10.32 -6.97
N ALA A 138 3.90 9.16 -6.94
CA ALA A 138 3.37 8.53 -8.15
C ALA A 138 1.88 8.29 -7.99
N GLU A 139 1.17 8.17 -9.12
CA GLU A 139 -0.26 7.94 -9.10
C GLU A 139 -0.69 6.96 -10.18
N ARG A 140 -1.77 6.24 -9.91
CA ARG A 140 -2.53 5.48 -10.90
C ARG A 140 -3.93 6.06 -10.94
N THR A 141 -4.36 6.50 -12.11
CA THR A 141 -5.68 7.08 -12.29
C THR A 141 -6.67 6.02 -12.77
N PHE A 142 -7.94 6.22 -12.44
CA PHE A 142 -9.02 5.32 -12.82
C PHE A 142 -9.97 6.06 -13.76
N SER A 143 -10.24 5.46 -14.92
CA SER A 143 -11.21 6.03 -15.83
C SER A 143 -12.63 5.77 -15.30
N PRO A 144 -13.63 6.64 -15.65
CA PRO A 144 -15.01 6.49 -15.14
C PRO A 144 -15.66 5.14 -15.38
N GLY A 145 -15.26 4.38 -16.39
CA GLY A 145 -15.83 3.06 -16.67
C GLY A 145 -15.13 1.91 -15.95
N SER A 146 -14.01 2.14 -15.29
CA SER A 146 -13.16 1.07 -14.73
C SER A 146 -13.85 0.28 -13.62
N ALA A 147 -14.63 0.96 -12.77
CA ALA A 147 -15.29 0.33 -11.64
C ALA A 147 -16.48 -0.52 -12.05
N THR A 148 -17.04 -0.34 -13.24
CA THR A 148 -18.22 -1.06 -13.72
C THR A 148 -17.90 -2.24 -14.62
N SER A 149 -16.65 -2.37 -15.03
CA SER A 149 -16.22 -3.42 -15.95
C SER A 149 -15.71 -4.68 -15.25
N SER A 150 -15.72 -4.70 -13.95
CA SER A 150 -15.23 -5.81 -13.14
C SER A 150 -16.26 -6.91 -12.97
#